data_a8e29ed1c2ab9b3550fececd3d491d10
#
_entry.id   a8e29ed1c2ab9b3550fececd3d491d10
#
_cell.length_a   1.000
_cell.length_b   1.000
_cell.length_c   1.000
_cell.angle_alpha   90.00
_cell.angle_beta   90.00
_cell.angle_gamma   90.00
#
_symmetry.space_group_name_H-M   'P 1'
#
loop_
_entity.id
_entity.type
_entity.pdbx_description
1 polymer ?
#
loop_
_entity_poly.entity_id
_entity_poly.type
_entity_poly.pdbx_seq_one_letter_code
_entity_poly.pdbx_strand_id
1 'polypeptide(L)'
;MTLFKDDSLTLHTDLYQINMMQVYFDQNIHNKHAVFEVYFRSQPFKNGYAVFAGLERVVNYLNNLNFSQTDIDYLTELGYPQDFLDYLSQLEMTLTVRSAKEGDLVYANEPILQIEGPLAQCQLIETALLNIVNYQTLIATKARRIKAVIEDEPLMEFGTRRAQEMDAAIWGTRAAFIGGASATSNVRAGKIFGIPVAGTHAHALVQTYGDDYKAFKAYAETHHDCVFLVDTYDTLRIGVPAAIKVAKEMGDKINFKGVRIDSGDMAYISKKVRQQLDDAGFTDAKIYASNDLDENTILNLKMQKAKIDVWGVGTKLITAYDQPALGAVYKIVSIEDEDGNMRDTIKLSSNAEKVSTPGKKQVWRITSKEKGKSEGDYITFADTDVTQMDNIYMFHPTYTYINKTIENFDARPLLVPIFEKGKQVYELPSLAEIQSYANQEFDKLWDEYKRVLNPQLYPVDLAQDVWDNKMNLINRIRKQTQTKSI
;
A
#
# COMPACT_ATOMS: atom_id res chain seq x y z
N MET A 1 25.59 -8.88 15.05
CA MET A 1 25.26 -7.44 14.94
C MET A 1 23.81 -7.37 14.48
N THR A 2 22.88 -7.00 15.33
CA THR A 2 21.49 -6.75 14.93
C THR A 2 21.44 -5.32 14.44
N LEU A 3 21.22 -5.14 13.14
CA LEU A 3 21.16 -3.83 12.46
C LEU A 3 20.03 -2.92 13.01
N PHE A 4 19.12 -3.46 13.81
CA PHE A 4 17.96 -2.75 14.36
C PHE A 4 17.88 -3.03 15.86
N LYS A 5 18.86 -2.53 16.62
CA LYS A 5 18.81 -2.51 18.09
C LYS A 5 18.11 -1.26 18.63
N ASP A 6 17.93 -0.25 17.76
CA ASP A 6 17.31 1.00 18.14
C ASP A 6 15.79 0.82 18.12
N ASP A 7 15.15 1.03 19.25
CA ASP A 7 13.69 1.07 19.36
C ASP A 7 13.13 2.30 18.63
N SER A 8 13.97 3.30 18.35
CA SER A 8 13.69 4.50 17.58
C SER A 8 14.25 4.39 16.17
N LEU A 9 13.47 4.77 15.17
CA LEU A 9 13.91 4.95 13.78
C LEU A 9 14.11 6.42 13.44
N THR A 10 14.43 7.27 14.40
CA THR A 10 14.52 8.74 14.23
C THR A 10 15.58 9.14 13.21
N LEU A 11 16.72 8.44 13.18
CA LEU A 11 17.75 8.63 12.16
C LEU A 11 17.48 7.89 10.84
N HIS A 12 16.33 7.22 10.67
CA HIS A 12 15.88 6.73 9.37
C HIS A 12 15.38 7.90 8.51
N THR A 13 16.31 8.80 8.19
CA THR A 13 16.04 10.03 7.45
C THR A 13 17.22 10.37 6.53
N ASP A 14 17.02 11.26 5.57
CA ASP A 14 18.09 11.77 4.73
C ASP A 14 18.85 12.91 5.46
N LEU A 15 20.14 13.02 5.22
CA LEU A 15 20.99 14.01 5.89
C LEU A 15 20.48 15.45 5.73
N TYR A 16 19.89 15.78 4.59
CA TYR A 16 19.37 17.13 4.35
C TYR A 16 18.24 17.52 5.32
N GLN A 17 17.53 16.55 5.90
CA GLN A 17 16.50 16.83 6.89
C GLN A 17 17.13 17.40 8.18
N ILE A 18 18.19 16.75 8.66
CA ILE A 18 18.94 17.23 9.85
C ILE A 18 19.59 18.61 9.56
N ASN A 19 20.19 18.76 8.38
CA ASN A 19 20.78 20.03 7.97
C ASN A 19 19.75 21.17 7.93
N MET A 20 18.55 20.90 7.39
CA MET A 20 17.48 21.89 7.38
C MET A 20 16.96 22.20 8.79
N MET A 21 16.84 21.19 9.66
CA MET A 21 16.47 21.42 11.06
C MET A 21 17.48 22.32 11.77
N GLN A 22 18.80 22.13 11.54
CA GLN A 22 19.83 23.02 12.08
C GLN A 22 19.65 24.45 11.57
N VAL A 23 19.45 24.65 10.26
CA VAL A 23 19.18 26.00 9.71
C VAL A 23 17.96 26.63 10.37
N TYR A 24 16.88 25.87 10.54
CA TYR A 24 15.67 26.39 11.20
C TYR A 24 15.92 26.74 12.67
N PHE A 25 16.74 25.94 13.36
CA PHE A 25 17.13 26.18 14.73
C PHE A 25 17.98 27.45 14.85
N ASP A 26 19.05 27.58 14.06
CA ASP A 26 19.97 28.73 14.06
C ASP A 26 19.26 30.07 13.73
N GLN A 27 18.21 29.99 12.89
CA GLN A 27 17.38 31.13 12.50
C GLN A 27 16.18 31.38 13.44
N ASN A 28 16.02 30.60 14.52
CA ASN A 28 14.90 30.68 15.47
C ASN A 28 13.50 30.51 14.82
N ILE A 29 13.41 29.73 13.74
CA ILE A 29 12.16 29.45 13.03
C ILE A 29 11.71 27.98 13.16
N HIS A 30 12.46 27.16 13.88
CA HIS A 30 12.20 25.72 14.05
C HIS A 30 10.84 25.40 14.68
N ASN A 31 10.29 26.31 15.48
CA ASN A 31 8.98 26.19 16.11
C ASN A 31 7.84 26.88 15.33
N LYS A 32 8.10 27.53 14.18
CA LYS A 32 7.04 28.06 13.36
C LYS A 32 6.03 26.97 13.01
N HIS A 33 4.76 27.29 13.09
CA HIS A 33 3.71 26.36 12.75
C HIS A 33 3.69 26.09 11.24
N ALA A 34 3.68 24.82 10.83
CA ALA A 34 3.72 24.43 9.43
C ALA A 34 2.75 23.28 9.16
N VAL A 35 2.26 23.19 7.93
CA VAL A 35 1.43 22.09 7.42
C VAL A 35 2.09 21.48 6.21
N PHE A 36 2.28 20.17 6.25
CA PHE A 36 2.81 19.37 5.14
C PHE A 36 1.82 18.30 4.74
N GLU A 37 1.90 17.87 3.50
CA GLU A 37 1.05 16.79 2.96
C GLU A 37 1.86 15.77 2.18
N VAL A 38 1.47 14.50 2.35
CA VAL A 38 1.93 13.36 1.53
C VAL A 38 0.88 13.10 0.46
N TYR A 39 1.31 13.00 -0.80
CA TYR A 39 0.50 12.59 -1.94
C TYR A 39 1.38 12.00 -3.04
N PHE A 40 0.81 11.31 -4.00
CA PHE A 40 1.51 10.87 -5.20
C PHE A 40 0.90 11.51 -6.46
N ARG A 41 1.66 11.55 -7.58
CA ARG A 41 1.30 12.34 -8.76
C ARG A 41 0.66 11.55 -9.88
N SER A 42 0.87 10.25 -9.91
CA SER A 42 0.35 9.36 -10.94
C SER A 42 -0.08 8.05 -10.33
N GLN A 43 -1.15 7.48 -10.83
CA GLN A 43 -1.61 6.17 -10.36
C GLN A 43 -0.59 5.08 -10.64
N PRO A 44 -0.24 4.25 -9.65
CA PRO A 44 0.68 3.14 -9.84
C PRO A 44 0.09 2.12 -10.83
N PHE A 45 0.96 1.45 -11.58
CA PHE A 45 0.59 0.43 -12.57
C PHE A 45 -0.37 0.91 -13.67
N LYS A 46 -0.52 2.22 -13.87
CA LYS A 46 -1.59 2.81 -14.71
C LYS A 46 -2.99 2.33 -14.30
N ASN A 47 -3.18 2.09 -13.01
CA ASN A 47 -4.41 1.58 -12.43
C ASN A 47 -5.44 2.69 -12.19
N GLY A 48 -6.70 2.34 -11.95
CA GLY A 48 -7.76 3.30 -11.62
C GLY A 48 -7.77 3.74 -10.14
N TYR A 49 -6.98 3.09 -9.28
CA TYR A 49 -6.93 3.32 -7.82
C TYR A 49 -5.59 2.87 -7.25
N ALA A 50 -5.28 3.31 -6.03
CA ALA A 50 -4.28 2.69 -5.16
C ALA A 50 -4.93 2.29 -3.83
N VAL A 51 -4.41 1.26 -3.16
CA VAL A 51 -4.87 0.82 -1.83
C VAL A 51 -3.89 1.35 -0.79
N PHE A 52 -4.33 2.25 0.06
CA PHE A 52 -3.48 2.83 1.09
C PHE A 52 -3.12 1.80 2.16
N ALA A 53 -1.83 1.70 2.46
CA ALA A 53 -1.28 0.86 3.52
C ALA A 53 0.00 1.47 4.12
N GLY A 54 0.31 1.10 5.38
CA GLY A 54 1.50 1.55 6.09
C GLY A 54 1.21 2.41 7.32
N LEU A 55 -0.06 2.75 7.60
CA LEU A 55 -0.40 3.62 8.74
C LEU A 55 0.02 3.04 10.09
N GLU A 56 -0.15 1.73 10.31
CA GLU A 56 0.30 1.08 11.54
C GLU A 56 1.80 1.32 11.78
N ARG A 57 2.62 1.18 10.75
CA ARG A 57 4.07 1.41 10.87
C ARG A 57 4.41 2.89 11.05
N VAL A 58 3.66 3.80 10.41
CA VAL A 58 3.77 5.24 10.65
C VAL A 58 3.45 5.59 12.10
N VAL A 59 2.37 5.03 12.65
CA VAL A 59 1.98 5.22 14.06
C VAL A 59 3.07 4.71 15.00
N ASN A 60 3.61 3.51 14.74
CA ASN A 60 4.71 2.94 15.52
C ASN A 60 5.97 3.81 15.45
N TYR A 61 6.32 4.33 14.28
CA TYR A 61 7.44 5.24 14.10
C TYR A 61 7.26 6.52 14.91
N LEU A 62 6.10 7.17 14.81
CA LEU A 62 5.82 8.44 15.51
C LEU A 62 5.75 8.26 17.03
N ASN A 63 5.21 7.15 17.54
CA ASN A 63 5.18 6.84 18.96
C ASN A 63 6.59 6.64 19.57
N ASN A 64 7.57 6.28 18.76
CA ASN A 64 8.95 6.04 19.16
C ASN A 64 9.91 7.12 18.64
N LEU A 65 9.39 8.26 18.17
CA LEU A 65 10.20 9.35 17.64
C LEU A 65 10.94 10.07 18.79
N ASN A 66 12.22 9.76 18.96
CA ASN A 66 13.11 10.38 19.92
C ASN A 66 14.56 10.21 19.47
N PHE A 67 15.42 11.14 19.80
CA PHE A 67 16.87 11.00 19.61
C PHE A 67 17.47 10.30 20.82
N SER A 68 17.96 9.07 20.63
CA SER A 68 18.69 8.33 21.66
C SER A 68 20.06 8.97 21.93
N GLN A 69 20.70 8.60 23.03
CA GLN A 69 22.07 9.07 23.29
C GLN A 69 23.04 8.64 22.18
N THR A 70 22.86 7.44 21.62
CA THR A 70 23.70 6.97 20.50
C THR A 70 23.48 7.76 19.22
N ASP A 71 22.27 8.27 18.97
CA ASP A 71 21.99 9.17 17.85
C ASP A 71 22.69 10.50 18.04
N ILE A 72 22.63 11.07 19.24
CA ILE A 72 23.31 12.34 19.59
C ILE A 72 24.84 12.19 19.49
N ASP A 73 25.40 11.09 19.99
CA ASP A 73 26.83 10.79 19.89
C ASP A 73 27.29 10.75 18.42
N TYR A 74 26.50 10.07 17.56
CA TYR A 74 26.79 10.00 16.13
C TYR A 74 26.68 11.37 15.44
N LEU A 75 25.66 12.16 15.74
CA LEU A 75 25.52 13.53 15.21
C LEU A 75 26.65 14.43 15.69
N THR A 76 27.17 14.22 16.92
CA THR A 76 28.38 14.91 17.43
C THR A 76 29.60 14.56 16.57
N GLU A 77 29.81 13.29 16.23
CA GLU A 77 30.89 12.85 15.33
C GLU A 77 30.78 13.48 13.94
N LEU A 78 29.56 13.74 13.45
CA LEU A 78 29.32 14.45 12.20
C LEU A 78 29.57 15.96 12.28
N GLY A 79 29.84 16.52 13.49
CA GLY A 79 30.22 17.90 13.68
C GLY A 79 29.08 18.88 13.88
N TYR A 80 27.91 18.43 14.27
CA TYR A 80 26.78 19.31 14.62
C TYR A 80 27.05 20.09 15.91
N PRO A 81 26.63 21.40 16.02
CA PRO A 81 26.84 22.21 17.19
C PRO A 81 26.13 21.69 18.44
N GLN A 82 26.75 21.90 19.62
CA GLN A 82 26.25 21.34 20.88
C GLN A 82 24.85 21.85 21.25
N ASP A 83 24.55 23.11 21.03
CA ASP A 83 23.25 23.72 21.32
C ASP A 83 22.12 23.11 20.47
N PHE A 84 22.41 22.80 19.21
CA PHE A 84 21.48 22.06 18.34
C PHE A 84 21.32 20.61 18.82
N LEU A 85 22.41 19.95 19.23
CA LEU A 85 22.34 18.57 19.78
C LEU A 85 21.54 18.53 21.09
N ASP A 86 21.69 19.53 21.95
CA ASP A 86 20.90 19.68 23.17
C ASP A 86 19.42 19.86 22.86
N TYR A 87 19.06 20.64 21.84
CA TYR A 87 17.69 20.76 21.33
C TYR A 87 17.16 19.41 20.85
N LEU A 88 17.91 18.66 20.04
CA LEU A 88 17.48 17.34 19.53
C LEU A 88 17.27 16.32 20.66
N SER A 89 18.17 16.30 21.66
CA SER A 89 18.08 15.38 22.79
C SER A 89 16.85 15.57 23.67
N GLN A 90 16.26 16.77 23.64
CA GLN A 90 15.06 17.15 24.40
C GLN A 90 13.80 17.19 23.52
N LEU A 91 13.89 16.77 22.25
CA LEU A 91 12.78 16.86 21.31
C LEU A 91 11.67 15.90 21.72
N GLU A 92 10.52 16.47 22.07
CA GLU A 92 9.27 15.72 22.27
C GLU A 92 8.36 15.90 21.05
N MET A 93 7.80 14.81 20.54
CA MET A 93 6.91 14.83 19.39
C MET A 93 5.58 15.51 19.76
N THR A 94 5.27 16.62 19.09
CA THR A 94 4.05 17.43 19.32
C THR A 94 3.18 17.58 18.07
N LEU A 95 3.44 16.76 17.05
CA LEU A 95 2.75 16.84 15.78
C LEU A 95 1.26 16.45 15.90
N THR A 96 0.45 17.09 15.09
CA THR A 96 -0.90 16.65 14.75
C THR A 96 -0.85 15.97 13.39
N VAL A 97 -1.36 14.76 13.30
CA VAL A 97 -1.33 13.95 12.08
C VAL A 97 -2.73 13.51 11.72
N ARG A 98 -3.11 13.75 10.47
CA ARG A 98 -4.33 13.22 9.86
C ARG A 98 -3.97 12.31 8.71
N SER A 99 -4.75 11.26 8.48
CA SER A 99 -4.45 10.26 7.44
C SER A 99 -5.73 9.67 6.88
N ALA A 100 -5.66 9.20 5.64
CA ALA A 100 -6.56 8.17 5.15
C ALA A 100 -6.46 6.93 6.04
N LYS A 101 -7.50 6.12 6.11
CA LYS A 101 -7.48 4.84 6.83
C LYS A 101 -6.79 3.78 5.98
N GLU A 102 -6.08 2.85 6.60
CA GLU A 102 -5.58 1.69 5.85
C GLU A 102 -6.74 0.94 5.18
N GLY A 103 -6.54 0.58 3.93
CA GLY A 103 -7.58 -0.02 3.11
C GLY A 103 -8.43 0.99 2.32
N ASP A 104 -8.33 2.30 2.59
CA ASP A 104 -8.94 3.30 1.71
C ASP A 104 -8.36 3.19 0.31
N LEU A 105 -9.20 3.39 -0.69
CA LEU A 105 -8.73 3.63 -2.04
C LEU A 105 -8.31 5.10 -2.14
N VAL A 106 -7.11 5.33 -2.65
CA VAL A 106 -6.52 6.66 -2.75
C VAL A 106 -6.07 6.94 -4.18
N TYR A 107 -6.02 8.24 -4.53
CA TYR A 107 -5.82 8.64 -5.90
C TYR A 107 -4.70 9.68 -6.04
N ALA A 108 -4.22 9.85 -7.27
CA ALA A 108 -3.19 10.84 -7.57
C ALA A 108 -3.65 12.26 -7.25
N ASN A 109 -2.74 13.08 -6.72
CA ASN A 109 -2.91 14.49 -6.40
C ASN A 109 -3.86 14.83 -5.24
N GLU A 110 -4.32 13.84 -4.48
CA GLU A 110 -5.02 14.10 -3.21
C GLU A 110 -4.08 13.87 -2.02
N PRO A 111 -4.17 14.64 -0.94
CA PRO A 111 -3.43 14.37 0.28
C PRO A 111 -3.92 13.07 0.94
N ILE A 112 -2.97 12.16 1.24
CA ILE A 112 -3.22 10.90 1.94
C ILE A 112 -2.78 10.93 3.40
N LEU A 113 -1.78 11.77 3.73
CA LEU A 113 -1.42 12.17 5.08
C LEU A 113 -1.25 13.68 5.13
N GLN A 114 -1.60 14.26 6.27
CA GLN A 114 -1.39 15.67 6.57
C GLN A 114 -0.73 15.78 7.95
N ILE A 115 0.39 16.50 8.00
CA ILE A 115 1.22 16.68 9.18
C ILE A 115 1.26 18.16 9.53
N GLU A 116 0.96 18.49 10.77
CA GLU A 116 0.86 19.85 11.27
C GLU A 116 1.59 19.98 12.60
N GLY A 117 2.38 21.04 12.76
CA GLY A 117 3.09 21.34 13.99
C GLY A 117 4.38 22.13 13.77
N PRO A 118 5.36 22.03 14.70
CA PRO A 118 6.64 22.72 14.58
C PRO A 118 7.39 22.35 13.30
N LEU A 119 7.87 23.35 12.57
CA LEU A 119 8.51 23.20 11.25
C LEU A 119 9.63 22.16 11.25
N ALA A 120 10.51 22.16 12.26
CA ALA A 120 11.61 21.22 12.34
C ALA A 120 11.12 19.77 12.50
N GLN A 121 10.09 19.53 13.33
CA GLN A 121 9.51 18.20 13.50
C GLN A 121 8.81 17.72 12.23
N CYS A 122 8.04 18.59 11.58
CA CYS A 122 7.42 18.28 10.29
C CYS A 122 8.47 17.89 9.24
N GLN A 123 9.63 18.59 9.23
CA GLN A 123 10.70 18.34 8.26
C GLN A 123 11.39 17.00 8.49
N LEU A 124 11.68 16.64 9.74
CA LEU A 124 12.42 15.43 10.12
C LEU A 124 11.83 14.15 9.53
N ILE A 125 10.51 14.02 9.57
CA ILE A 125 9.81 12.76 9.35
C ILE A 125 9.54 12.43 7.87
N GLU A 126 9.87 13.32 6.94
CA GLU A 126 9.59 13.17 5.49
C GLU A 126 10.05 11.82 4.96
N THR A 127 11.33 11.49 5.15
CA THR A 127 11.94 10.29 4.55
C THR A 127 11.29 9.00 5.08
N ALA A 128 11.11 8.90 6.39
CA ALA A 128 10.52 7.71 7.00
C ALA A 128 9.06 7.51 6.56
N LEU A 129 8.25 8.58 6.55
CA LEU A 129 6.87 8.51 6.09
C LEU A 129 6.77 8.07 4.63
N LEU A 130 7.57 8.68 3.75
CA LEU A 130 7.57 8.35 2.34
C LEU A 130 8.04 6.92 2.10
N ASN A 131 9.10 6.46 2.77
CA ASN A 131 9.61 5.10 2.65
C ASN A 131 8.54 4.06 3.02
N ILE A 132 7.86 4.25 4.15
CA ILE A 132 6.81 3.35 4.64
C ILE A 132 5.61 3.33 3.69
N VAL A 133 5.08 4.51 3.35
CA VAL A 133 3.86 4.65 2.55
C VAL A 133 4.08 4.20 1.11
N ASN A 134 5.23 4.56 0.50
CA ASN A 134 5.55 4.15 -0.87
C ASN A 134 5.51 2.64 -1.04
N TYR A 135 6.20 1.91 -0.16
CA TYR A 135 6.34 0.46 -0.29
C TYR A 135 5.02 -0.27 -0.01
N GLN A 136 4.41 -0.01 1.15
CA GLN A 136 3.22 -0.77 1.56
C GLN A 136 2.01 -0.48 0.68
N THR A 137 1.78 0.78 0.29
CA THR A 137 0.70 1.14 -0.63
C THR A 137 0.89 0.49 -2.01
N LEU A 138 2.14 0.44 -2.50
CA LEU A 138 2.45 -0.17 -3.78
C LEU A 138 2.14 -1.68 -3.77
N ILE A 139 2.58 -2.40 -2.71
CA ILE A 139 2.33 -3.84 -2.58
C ILE A 139 0.84 -4.16 -2.36
N ALA A 140 0.15 -3.40 -1.51
CA ALA A 140 -1.29 -3.57 -1.31
C ALA A 140 -2.07 -3.35 -2.62
N THR A 141 -1.69 -2.35 -3.40
CA THR A 141 -2.28 -2.08 -4.71
C THR A 141 -2.01 -3.21 -5.70
N LYS A 142 -0.78 -3.73 -5.75
CA LYS A 142 -0.43 -4.87 -6.62
C LYS A 142 -1.24 -6.12 -6.24
N ALA A 143 -1.35 -6.41 -4.95
CA ALA A 143 -2.18 -7.51 -4.46
C ALA A 143 -3.66 -7.35 -4.86
N ARG A 144 -4.22 -6.14 -4.71
CA ARG A 144 -5.61 -5.84 -5.09
C ARG A 144 -5.85 -6.01 -6.60
N ARG A 145 -4.90 -5.58 -7.44
CA ARG A 145 -4.98 -5.80 -8.90
C ARG A 145 -5.03 -7.28 -9.25
N ILE A 146 -4.18 -8.09 -8.62
CA ILE A 146 -4.18 -9.55 -8.80
C ILE A 146 -5.51 -10.13 -8.29
N LYS A 147 -5.98 -9.72 -7.10
CA LYS A 147 -7.24 -10.19 -6.54
C LYS A 147 -8.45 -9.83 -7.41
N ALA A 148 -8.44 -8.68 -8.05
CA ALA A 148 -9.52 -8.24 -8.94
C ALA A 148 -9.73 -9.15 -10.15
N VAL A 149 -8.69 -9.82 -10.66
CA VAL A 149 -8.80 -10.77 -11.78
C VAL A 149 -9.04 -12.22 -11.34
N ILE A 150 -8.72 -12.52 -10.08
CA ILE A 150 -8.96 -13.85 -9.49
C ILE A 150 -10.42 -14.00 -9.04
N GLU A 151 -11.09 -12.90 -8.69
CA GLU A 151 -12.45 -12.88 -8.14
C GLU A 151 -12.52 -13.63 -6.79
N ASP A 152 -13.28 -14.72 -6.70
CA ASP A 152 -13.53 -15.43 -5.45
C ASP A 152 -12.41 -16.41 -5.06
N GLU A 153 -11.58 -16.84 -6.01
CA GLU A 153 -10.52 -17.80 -5.71
C GLU A 153 -9.50 -17.23 -4.71
N PRO A 154 -8.89 -18.09 -3.87
CA PRO A 154 -7.87 -17.66 -2.91
C PRO A 154 -6.58 -17.19 -3.60
N LEU A 155 -6.06 -16.04 -3.11
CA LEU A 155 -4.72 -15.54 -3.42
C LEU A 155 -3.77 -15.89 -2.26
N MET A 156 -2.71 -16.65 -2.54
CA MET A 156 -1.64 -16.96 -1.60
C MET A 156 -0.41 -16.11 -1.89
N GLU A 157 0.10 -15.39 -0.90
CA GLU A 157 1.34 -14.63 -1.00
C GLU A 157 2.55 -15.56 -0.78
N PHE A 158 3.37 -15.80 -1.80
CA PHE A 158 4.52 -16.71 -1.79
C PHE A 158 5.86 -16.02 -2.12
N GLY A 159 5.96 -14.72 -1.81
CA GLY A 159 7.08 -13.88 -2.23
C GLY A 159 8.21 -13.71 -1.23
N THR A 160 8.14 -14.25 -0.01
CA THR A 160 9.09 -13.99 1.09
C THR A 160 10.55 -14.04 0.65
N ARG A 161 10.98 -15.08 -0.07
CA ARG A 161 12.37 -15.27 -0.54
C ARG A 161 12.77 -14.36 -1.70
N ARG A 162 11.86 -13.55 -2.22
CA ARG A 162 12.06 -12.66 -3.39
C ARG A 162 11.99 -11.18 -3.03
N ALA A 163 11.51 -10.86 -1.84
CA ALA A 163 11.46 -9.49 -1.35
C ALA A 163 12.88 -8.92 -1.14
N GLN A 164 12.97 -7.59 -1.18
CA GLN A 164 14.20 -6.87 -0.89
C GLN A 164 14.38 -6.81 0.63
N GLU A 165 15.11 -7.79 1.19
CA GLU A 165 15.41 -7.93 2.61
C GLU A 165 14.22 -8.40 3.49
N MET A 166 14.52 -8.76 4.74
CA MET A 166 13.54 -9.32 5.69
C MET A 166 12.42 -8.34 6.02
N ASP A 167 12.76 -7.07 6.16
CA ASP A 167 11.79 -6.03 6.52
C ASP A 167 10.75 -5.86 5.41
N ALA A 168 11.19 -5.79 4.16
CA ALA A 168 10.30 -5.78 3.01
C ALA A 168 9.44 -7.05 2.92
N ALA A 169 9.99 -8.23 3.22
CA ALA A 169 9.23 -9.48 3.23
C ALA A 169 8.09 -9.45 4.26
N ILE A 170 8.34 -8.94 5.48
CA ILE A 170 7.36 -8.90 6.56
C ILE A 170 6.25 -7.88 6.28
N TRP A 171 6.63 -6.62 6.02
CA TRP A 171 5.67 -5.54 5.79
C TRP A 171 4.97 -5.66 4.43
N GLY A 172 5.66 -6.22 3.43
CA GLY A 172 5.06 -6.53 2.14
C GLY A 172 4.00 -7.62 2.24
N THR A 173 4.23 -8.67 3.04
CA THR A 173 3.20 -9.69 3.32
C THR A 173 1.96 -9.07 3.99
N ARG A 174 2.16 -8.18 4.99
CA ARG A 174 1.06 -7.45 5.61
C ARG A 174 0.27 -6.62 4.60
N ALA A 175 0.97 -5.87 3.77
CA ALA A 175 0.36 -5.05 2.73
C ALA A 175 -0.39 -5.89 1.68
N ALA A 176 0.18 -7.04 1.28
CA ALA A 176 -0.48 -7.97 0.37
C ALA A 176 -1.79 -8.53 0.96
N PHE A 177 -1.82 -8.78 2.29
CA PHE A 177 -3.04 -9.22 2.97
C PHE A 177 -4.11 -8.11 2.92
N ILE A 178 -3.77 -6.85 3.19
CA ILE A 178 -4.68 -5.71 3.03
C ILE A 178 -5.22 -5.67 1.59
N GLY A 179 -4.38 -5.90 0.60
CA GLY A 179 -4.74 -5.96 -0.81
C GLY A 179 -5.62 -7.15 -1.23
N GLY A 180 -5.87 -8.11 -0.34
CA GLY A 180 -6.79 -9.23 -0.57
C GLY A 180 -6.14 -10.61 -0.65
N ALA A 181 -4.86 -10.77 -0.26
CA ALA A 181 -4.28 -12.09 -0.07
C ALA A 181 -4.98 -12.82 1.08
N SER A 182 -5.25 -14.12 0.89
CA SER A 182 -5.97 -14.94 1.86
C SER A 182 -5.03 -15.57 2.89
N ALA A 183 -3.77 -15.80 2.51
CA ALA A 183 -2.74 -16.42 3.35
C ALA A 183 -1.35 -16.11 2.81
N THR A 184 -0.33 -16.45 3.59
CA THR A 184 1.09 -16.28 3.21
C THR A 184 1.91 -17.52 3.53
N SER A 185 3.03 -17.70 2.84
CA SER A 185 4.06 -18.66 3.23
C SER A 185 5.04 -18.11 4.27
N ASN A 186 4.95 -16.82 4.62
CA ASN A 186 5.84 -16.15 5.56
C ASN A 186 5.43 -16.46 7.01
N VAL A 187 6.09 -17.46 7.61
CA VAL A 187 5.78 -17.90 8.97
C VAL A 187 5.96 -16.77 10.01
N ARG A 188 6.98 -15.90 9.82
CA ARG A 188 7.23 -14.78 10.74
C ARG A 188 6.13 -13.72 10.64
N ALA A 189 5.73 -13.34 9.43
CA ALA A 189 4.62 -12.40 9.23
C ALA A 189 3.30 -12.97 9.76
N GLY A 190 3.04 -14.26 9.52
CA GLY A 190 1.88 -14.94 10.11
C GLY A 190 1.87 -14.84 11.64
N LYS A 191 3.01 -15.07 12.30
CA LYS A 191 3.13 -14.94 13.75
C LYS A 191 2.91 -13.52 14.26
N ILE A 192 3.47 -12.51 13.55
CA ILE A 192 3.41 -11.10 13.99
C ILE A 192 2.01 -10.51 13.78
N PHE A 193 1.41 -10.75 12.63
CA PHE A 193 0.17 -10.07 12.19
C PHE A 193 -1.08 -10.96 12.26
N GLY A 194 -0.96 -12.22 12.69
CA GLY A 194 -2.09 -13.15 12.71
C GLY A 194 -2.59 -13.59 11.33
N ILE A 195 -1.77 -13.41 10.27
CA ILE A 195 -2.13 -13.82 8.91
C ILE A 195 -2.10 -15.36 8.82
N PRO A 196 -3.13 -16.01 8.23
CA PRO A 196 -3.11 -17.45 8.01
C PRO A 196 -1.86 -17.88 7.22
N VAL A 197 -1.17 -18.91 7.73
CA VAL A 197 0.01 -19.46 7.07
C VAL A 197 -0.38 -20.66 6.23
N ALA A 198 -0.01 -20.64 4.95
CA ALA A 198 -0.26 -21.73 4.01
C ALA A 198 1.02 -22.04 3.23
N GLY A 199 1.18 -23.29 2.89
CA GLY A 199 2.30 -23.79 2.13
C GLY A 199 2.18 -25.27 1.88
N THR A 200 3.09 -25.79 1.06
CA THR A 200 3.21 -27.21 0.75
C THR A 200 4.67 -27.62 0.93
N HIS A 201 5.11 -28.64 0.25
CA HIS A 201 6.53 -28.98 0.14
C HIS A 201 7.16 -28.38 -1.14
N ALA A 202 8.46 -28.42 -1.24
CA ALA A 202 9.23 -28.03 -2.42
C ALA A 202 9.69 -29.24 -3.23
N HIS A 203 10.16 -29.02 -4.47
CA HIS A 203 10.77 -30.05 -5.32
C HIS A 203 11.91 -30.81 -4.61
N ALA A 204 12.65 -30.15 -3.72
CA ALA A 204 13.72 -30.74 -2.93
C ALA A 204 13.25 -31.96 -2.13
N LEU A 205 12.02 -31.98 -1.60
CA LEU A 205 11.49 -33.16 -0.93
C LEU A 205 11.40 -34.36 -1.89
N VAL A 206 10.84 -34.15 -3.09
CA VAL A 206 10.72 -35.22 -4.09
C VAL A 206 12.12 -35.69 -4.54
N GLN A 207 13.03 -34.76 -4.76
CA GLN A 207 14.42 -35.07 -5.14
C GLN A 207 15.17 -35.86 -4.04
N THR A 208 14.90 -35.56 -2.75
CA THR A 208 15.49 -36.30 -1.63
C THR A 208 15.10 -37.77 -1.64
N TYR A 209 13.87 -38.09 -2.02
CA TYR A 209 13.41 -39.46 -2.14
C TYR A 209 13.71 -40.07 -3.52
N GLY A 210 13.98 -39.26 -4.54
CA GLY A 210 14.16 -39.67 -5.93
C GLY A 210 12.91 -40.29 -6.58
N ASP A 211 11.75 -40.15 -5.96
CA ASP A 211 10.50 -40.80 -6.36
C ASP A 211 9.31 -40.04 -5.77
N ASP A 212 8.37 -39.59 -6.63
CA ASP A 212 7.21 -38.79 -6.23
C ASP A 212 6.32 -39.55 -5.23
N TYR A 213 6.04 -40.82 -5.49
CA TYR A 213 5.18 -41.61 -4.62
C TYR A 213 5.75 -41.76 -3.21
N LYS A 214 7.06 -42.05 -3.09
CA LYS A 214 7.72 -42.18 -1.79
C LYS A 214 7.71 -40.85 -1.02
N ALA A 215 7.99 -39.75 -1.72
CA ALA A 215 7.99 -38.42 -1.12
C ALA A 215 6.59 -37.99 -0.64
N PHE A 216 5.57 -38.20 -1.47
CA PHE A 216 4.19 -37.86 -1.12
C PHE A 216 3.64 -38.73 0.01
N LYS A 217 3.99 -40.02 0.02
CA LYS A 217 3.62 -40.94 1.12
C LYS A 217 4.24 -40.53 2.43
N ALA A 218 5.53 -40.24 2.45
CA ALA A 218 6.23 -39.76 3.65
C ALA A 218 5.64 -38.42 4.16
N TYR A 219 5.26 -37.49 3.24
CA TYR A 219 4.58 -36.26 3.60
C TYR A 219 3.20 -36.54 4.22
N ALA A 220 2.42 -37.42 3.62
CA ALA A 220 1.08 -37.80 4.05
C ALA A 220 1.07 -38.57 5.39
N GLU A 221 2.15 -39.26 5.74
CA GLU A 221 2.30 -39.94 7.03
C GLU A 221 2.54 -38.96 8.20
N THR A 222 2.92 -37.72 7.89
CA THR A 222 3.26 -36.68 8.89
C THR A 222 2.31 -35.49 8.90
N HIS A 223 1.51 -35.31 7.84
CA HIS A 223 0.60 -34.17 7.68
C HIS A 223 -0.81 -34.65 7.35
N HIS A 224 -1.80 -34.08 8.06
CA HIS A 224 -3.21 -34.38 7.77
C HIS A 224 -3.69 -33.68 6.49
N ASP A 225 -3.43 -32.38 6.36
CA ASP A 225 -3.80 -31.58 5.18
C ASP A 225 -2.71 -31.69 4.10
N CYS A 226 -3.02 -32.30 2.98
CA CYS A 226 -2.05 -32.60 1.93
C CYS A 226 -2.36 -31.91 0.60
N VAL A 227 -1.39 -31.12 0.11
CA VAL A 227 -1.29 -30.64 -1.26
C VAL A 227 0.06 -31.07 -1.81
N PHE A 228 0.07 -31.88 -2.87
CA PHE A 228 1.31 -32.42 -3.44
C PHE A 228 1.79 -31.59 -4.63
N LEU A 229 3.08 -31.24 -4.65
CA LEU A 229 3.75 -30.57 -5.77
C LEU A 229 4.14 -31.63 -6.81
N VAL A 230 3.46 -31.63 -7.95
CA VAL A 230 3.43 -32.79 -8.87
C VAL A 230 4.28 -32.64 -10.12
N ASP A 231 5.01 -31.55 -10.26
CA ASP A 231 5.76 -31.23 -11.48
C ASP A 231 7.30 -31.31 -11.32
N THR A 232 7.78 -32.18 -10.42
CA THR A 232 9.23 -32.36 -10.22
C THR A 232 9.88 -33.07 -11.42
N TYR A 233 9.25 -34.10 -11.99
CA TYR A 233 9.76 -34.84 -13.14
C TYR A 233 8.78 -34.81 -14.32
N ASP A 234 7.60 -35.41 -14.23
CA ASP A 234 6.54 -35.37 -15.23
C ASP A 234 5.17 -35.28 -14.55
N THR A 235 4.55 -34.13 -14.69
CA THR A 235 3.27 -33.82 -14.03
C THR A 235 2.18 -34.87 -14.34
N LEU A 236 1.99 -35.18 -15.61
CA LEU A 236 0.85 -35.98 -16.06
C LEU A 236 1.08 -37.49 -15.99
N ARG A 237 2.34 -37.94 -16.15
CA ARG A 237 2.67 -39.36 -16.21
C ARG A 237 3.18 -39.91 -14.88
N ILE A 238 3.75 -39.03 -14.01
CA ILE A 238 4.38 -39.47 -12.75
C ILE A 238 3.71 -38.78 -11.56
N GLY A 239 3.77 -37.46 -11.46
CA GLY A 239 3.39 -36.72 -10.27
C GLY A 239 1.91 -36.85 -9.89
N VAL A 240 0.98 -36.56 -10.82
CA VAL A 240 -0.46 -36.66 -10.51
C VAL A 240 -0.88 -38.12 -10.27
N PRO A 241 -0.45 -39.14 -11.05
CA PRO A 241 -0.71 -40.54 -10.72
C PRO A 241 -0.18 -40.96 -9.34
N ALA A 242 1.01 -40.49 -8.95
CA ALA A 242 1.57 -40.75 -7.62
C ALA A 242 0.74 -40.09 -6.50
N ALA A 243 0.31 -38.84 -6.69
CA ALA A 243 -0.56 -38.13 -5.75
C ALA A 243 -1.91 -38.85 -5.57
N ILE A 244 -2.55 -39.25 -6.65
CA ILE A 244 -3.81 -40.03 -6.62
C ILE A 244 -3.62 -41.36 -5.89
N LYS A 245 -2.54 -42.08 -6.17
CA LYS A 245 -2.22 -43.34 -5.51
C LYS A 245 -2.08 -43.18 -4.01
N VAL A 246 -1.28 -42.21 -3.56
CA VAL A 246 -1.10 -41.92 -2.13
C VAL A 246 -2.42 -41.49 -1.48
N ALA A 247 -3.21 -40.65 -2.12
CA ALA A 247 -4.50 -40.22 -1.60
C ALA A 247 -5.48 -41.40 -1.40
N LYS A 248 -5.53 -42.34 -2.35
CA LYS A 248 -6.34 -43.55 -2.23
C LYS A 248 -5.84 -44.49 -1.13
N GLU A 249 -4.54 -44.68 -1.00
CA GLU A 249 -3.94 -45.56 0.03
C GLU A 249 -4.13 -45.00 1.45
N MET A 250 -4.01 -43.67 1.62
CA MET A 250 -4.15 -43.02 2.91
C MET A 250 -5.62 -42.87 3.34
N GLY A 251 -6.54 -42.74 2.36
CA GLY A 251 -7.97 -42.60 2.62
C GLY A 251 -8.27 -41.50 3.64
N ASP A 252 -9.09 -41.79 4.64
CA ASP A 252 -9.53 -40.87 5.69
C ASP A 252 -8.42 -40.46 6.68
N LYS A 253 -7.21 -41.01 6.54
CA LYS A 253 -6.06 -40.61 7.38
C LYS A 253 -5.54 -39.23 6.99
N ILE A 254 -5.82 -38.76 5.78
CA ILE A 254 -5.44 -37.46 5.31
C ILE A 254 -6.63 -36.72 4.69
N ASN A 255 -6.57 -35.40 4.72
CA ASN A 255 -7.40 -34.53 3.93
C ASN A 255 -6.64 -34.15 2.65
N PHE A 256 -6.87 -34.91 1.57
CA PHE A 256 -6.25 -34.60 0.27
C PHE A 256 -6.87 -33.36 -0.35
N LYS A 257 -6.28 -32.22 -0.13
CA LYS A 257 -6.76 -30.90 -0.62
C LYS A 257 -6.50 -30.67 -2.10
N GLY A 258 -5.53 -31.38 -2.70
CA GLY A 258 -5.25 -31.24 -4.12
C GLY A 258 -3.77 -31.32 -4.50
N VAL A 259 -3.46 -30.74 -5.66
CA VAL A 259 -2.11 -30.74 -6.23
C VAL A 259 -1.66 -29.33 -6.60
N ARG A 260 -0.34 -29.10 -6.62
CA ARG A 260 0.27 -27.84 -7.04
C ARG A 260 1.11 -28.03 -8.30
N ILE A 261 0.95 -27.11 -9.24
CA ILE A 261 1.67 -27.02 -10.50
C ILE A 261 2.49 -25.72 -10.47
N ASP A 262 3.79 -25.81 -10.71
CA ASP A 262 4.73 -24.66 -10.63
C ASP A 262 5.42 -24.40 -11.99
N SER A 263 5.16 -25.22 -13.03
CA SER A 263 5.85 -25.13 -14.32
C SER A 263 5.00 -25.64 -15.50
N GLY A 264 5.48 -25.35 -16.72
CA GLY A 264 4.91 -25.81 -17.97
C GLY A 264 3.71 -24.98 -18.46
N ASP A 265 3.00 -25.49 -19.47
CA ASP A 265 1.76 -24.86 -19.97
C ASP A 265 0.61 -25.09 -18.99
N MET A 266 0.43 -24.13 -18.09
CA MET A 266 -0.56 -24.23 -17.01
C MET A 266 -2.00 -24.39 -17.52
N ALA A 267 -2.34 -23.77 -18.67
CA ALA A 267 -3.67 -23.88 -19.22
C ALA A 267 -3.98 -25.30 -19.73
N TYR A 268 -3.02 -25.90 -20.42
CA TYR A 268 -3.12 -27.27 -20.88
C TYR A 268 -3.04 -28.28 -19.73
N ILE A 269 -2.00 -28.14 -18.89
CA ILE A 269 -1.73 -29.08 -17.80
C ILE A 269 -2.88 -29.10 -16.80
N SER A 270 -3.40 -27.95 -16.37
CA SER A 270 -4.48 -27.90 -15.37
C SER A 270 -5.75 -28.60 -15.84
N LYS A 271 -6.08 -28.52 -17.12
CA LYS A 271 -7.23 -29.26 -17.70
C LYS A 271 -7.04 -30.77 -17.65
N LYS A 272 -5.80 -31.23 -17.96
CA LYS A 272 -5.46 -32.66 -17.91
C LYS A 272 -5.41 -33.20 -16.49
N VAL A 273 -4.86 -32.40 -15.58
CA VAL A 273 -4.82 -32.70 -14.13
C VAL A 273 -6.25 -32.82 -13.57
N ARG A 274 -7.13 -31.86 -13.91
CA ARG A 274 -8.53 -31.90 -13.48
C ARG A 274 -9.21 -33.17 -13.95
N GLN A 275 -9.01 -33.57 -15.21
CA GLN A 275 -9.56 -34.81 -15.76
C GLN A 275 -9.05 -36.03 -14.97
N GLN A 276 -7.75 -36.15 -14.71
CA GLN A 276 -7.19 -37.28 -13.96
C GLN A 276 -7.72 -37.36 -12.51
N LEU A 277 -7.89 -36.21 -11.83
CA LEU A 277 -8.46 -36.14 -10.50
C LEU A 277 -9.93 -36.56 -10.49
N ASP A 278 -10.72 -36.09 -11.46
CA ASP A 278 -12.13 -36.43 -11.59
C ASP A 278 -12.33 -37.92 -11.90
N ASP A 279 -11.56 -38.48 -12.86
CA ASP A 279 -11.59 -39.90 -13.21
C ASP A 279 -11.19 -40.79 -12.01
N ALA A 280 -10.39 -40.27 -11.10
CA ALA A 280 -9.99 -40.97 -9.87
C ALA A 280 -10.99 -40.81 -8.71
N GLY A 281 -12.04 -39.97 -8.86
CA GLY A 281 -13.05 -39.69 -7.84
C GLY A 281 -12.75 -38.52 -6.93
N PHE A 282 -11.70 -37.74 -7.20
CA PHE A 282 -11.28 -36.55 -6.39
C PHE A 282 -11.84 -35.26 -7.01
N THR A 283 -13.14 -35.14 -7.16
CA THR A 283 -13.82 -34.00 -7.78
C THR A 283 -13.65 -32.69 -6.99
N ASP A 284 -13.47 -32.76 -5.67
CA ASP A 284 -13.33 -31.62 -4.78
C ASP A 284 -11.87 -31.18 -4.59
N ALA A 285 -10.91 -32.01 -5.03
CA ALA A 285 -9.49 -31.69 -4.93
C ALA A 285 -9.15 -30.46 -5.77
N LYS A 286 -8.41 -29.52 -5.17
CA LYS A 286 -8.07 -28.22 -5.77
C LYS A 286 -6.78 -28.28 -6.59
N ILE A 287 -6.71 -27.46 -7.62
CA ILE A 287 -5.49 -27.25 -8.40
C ILE A 287 -4.89 -25.90 -8.02
N TYR A 288 -3.70 -25.93 -7.45
CA TYR A 288 -2.92 -24.78 -7.06
C TYR A 288 -1.94 -24.44 -8.19
N ALA A 289 -1.89 -23.18 -8.62
CA ALA A 289 -0.88 -22.70 -9.55
C ALA A 289 0.08 -21.74 -8.86
N SER A 290 1.35 -21.88 -9.14
CA SER A 290 2.41 -20.94 -8.73
C SER A 290 3.39 -20.73 -9.88
N ASN A 291 4.43 -19.87 -9.70
CA ASN A 291 5.40 -19.47 -10.70
C ASN A 291 5.02 -18.25 -11.53
N ASP A 292 5.82 -17.18 -11.44
CA ASP A 292 5.82 -15.93 -12.22
C ASP A 292 4.45 -15.35 -12.61
N LEU A 293 3.46 -15.59 -11.75
CA LEU A 293 2.10 -15.12 -11.92
C LEU A 293 1.98 -13.63 -11.61
N ASP A 294 1.15 -12.96 -12.39
CA ASP A 294 0.65 -11.61 -12.20
C ASP A 294 -0.78 -11.50 -12.72
N GLU A 295 -1.40 -10.34 -12.58
CA GLU A 295 -2.77 -10.09 -13.04
C GLU A 295 -2.96 -10.37 -14.54
N ASN A 296 -1.97 -10.08 -15.38
CA ASN A 296 -2.07 -10.30 -16.83
C ASN A 296 -1.97 -11.78 -17.19
N THR A 297 -1.03 -12.50 -16.56
CA THR A 297 -0.87 -13.95 -16.75
C THR A 297 -2.10 -14.69 -16.28
N ILE A 298 -2.63 -14.34 -15.09
CA ILE A 298 -3.82 -14.96 -14.51
C ILE A 298 -5.04 -14.72 -15.41
N LEU A 299 -5.25 -13.47 -15.84
CA LEU A 299 -6.35 -13.14 -16.76
C LEU A 299 -6.28 -13.96 -18.04
N ASN A 300 -5.09 -14.10 -18.61
CA ASN A 300 -4.86 -14.89 -19.81
C ASN A 300 -5.16 -16.39 -19.59
N LEU A 301 -4.73 -16.95 -18.45
CA LEU A 301 -5.03 -18.34 -18.07
C LEU A 301 -6.55 -18.57 -17.89
N LYS A 302 -7.26 -17.62 -17.28
CA LYS A 302 -8.74 -17.68 -17.15
C LYS A 302 -9.41 -17.62 -18.52
N MET A 303 -8.97 -16.73 -19.43
CA MET A 303 -9.48 -16.69 -20.81
C MET A 303 -9.27 -18.00 -21.56
N GLN A 304 -8.17 -18.70 -21.31
CA GLN A 304 -7.90 -20.03 -21.85
C GLN A 304 -8.67 -21.14 -21.12
N LYS A 305 -9.50 -20.81 -20.12
CA LYS A 305 -10.28 -21.76 -19.32
C LYS A 305 -9.40 -22.76 -18.56
N ALA A 306 -8.27 -22.31 -18.05
CA ALA A 306 -7.45 -23.09 -17.12
C ALA A 306 -8.28 -23.52 -15.91
N LYS A 307 -8.00 -24.72 -15.39
CA LYS A 307 -8.70 -25.30 -14.25
C LYS A 307 -7.84 -25.12 -12.99
N ILE A 308 -7.77 -23.88 -12.53
CA ILE A 308 -6.97 -23.47 -11.36
C ILE A 308 -7.91 -22.90 -10.32
N ASP A 309 -7.80 -23.39 -9.09
CA ASP A 309 -8.68 -23.03 -7.99
C ASP A 309 -7.98 -22.14 -6.95
N VAL A 310 -6.65 -22.14 -6.90
CA VAL A 310 -5.85 -21.37 -5.92
C VAL A 310 -4.60 -20.81 -6.61
N TRP A 311 -4.32 -19.54 -6.34
CA TRP A 311 -3.25 -18.79 -6.98
C TRP A 311 -2.15 -18.44 -5.99
N GLY A 312 -0.96 -19.02 -6.16
CA GLY A 312 0.25 -18.72 -5.39
C GLY A 312 1.13 -17.72 -6.12
N VAL A 313 1.13 -16.46 -5.68
CA VAL A 313 1.87 -15.38 -6.34
C VAL A 313 3.04 -14.94 -5.48
N GLY A 314 4.23 -14.93 -6.06
CA GLY A 314 5.48 -14.64 -5.35
C GLY A 314 6.15 -13.36 -5.83
N THR A 315 7.14 -13.51 -6.72
CA THR A 315 8.07 -12.46 -7.14
C THR A 315 7.37 -11.19 -7.59
N LYS A 316 6.46 -11.30 -8.54
CA LYS A 316 5.83 -10.13 -9.18
C LYS A 316 4.92 -9.34 -8.24
N LEU A 317 4.38 -10.01 -7.20
CA LEU A 317 3.60 -9.34 -6.17
C LEU A 317 4.49 -8.61 -5.17
N ILE A 318 5.40 -9.34 -4.49
CA ILE A 318 6.15 -8.79 -3.35
C ILE A 318 7.18 -7.73 -3.75
N THR A 319 7.61 -7.73 -5.01
CA THR A 319 8.53 -6.74 -5.56
C THR A 319 7.84 -5.61 -6.31
N ALA A 320 6.50 -5.65 -6.46
CA ALA A 320 5.77 -4.77 -7.36
C ALA A 320 6.50 -4.62 -8.71
N TYR A 321 6.85 -5.75 -9.31
CA TYR A 321 7.79 -5.94 -10.41
C TYR A 321 7.74 -4.90 -11.54
N ASP A 322 6.56 -4.45 -11.91
CA ASP A 322 6.30 -3.52 -13.01
C ASP A 322 6.22 -2.05 -12.59
N GLN A 323 6.38 -1.77 -11.28
CA GLN A 323 6.34 -0.41 -10.71
C GLN A 323 7.26 -0.33 -9.49
N PRO A 324 8.52 0.11 -9.62
CA PRO A 324 9.51 0.05 -8.54
C PRO A 324 9.23 1.02 -7.38
N ALA A 325 8.45 2.08 -7.61
CA ALA A 325 8.10 3.06 -6.59
C ALA A 325 6.74 3.68 -6.84
N LEU A 326 6.01 4.02 -5.78
CA LEU A 326 4.76 4.78 -5.85
C LEU A 326 5.01 6.22 -6.31
N GLY A 327 6.14 6.79 -5.92
CA GLY A 327 6.51 8.16 -6.24
C GLY A 327 5.75 9.19 -5.40
N ALA A 328 5.38 8.83 -4.17
CA ALA A 328 4.82 9.78 -3.23
C ALA A 328 5.82 10.87 -2.87
N VAL A 329 5.30 12.04 -2.56
CA VAL A 329 6.04 13.25 -2.21
C VAL A 329 5.48 13.87 -0.94
N TYR A 330 6.34 14.61 -0.23
CA TYR A 330 6.02 15.35 0.96
C TYR A 330 6.21 16.85 0.67
N LYS A 331 5.19 17.67 0.88
CA LYS A 331 5.27 19.08 0.50
C LYS A 331 4.64 19.98 1.54
N ILE A 332 5.38 21.06 1.88
CA ILE A 332 4.83 22.13 2.70
C ILE A 332 3.72 22.86 1.91
N VAL A 333 2.57 23.02 2.52
CA VAL A 333 1.38 23.64 1.91
C VAL A 333 0.94 24.91 2.62
N SER A 334 1.33 25.09 3.89
CA SER A 334 1.11 26.32 4.65
C SER A 334 2.16 26.47 5.74
N ILE A 335 2.51 27.68 6.09
CA ILE A 335 3.48 28.01 7.15
C ILE A 335 3.15 29.35 7.80
N GLU A 336 3.42 29.48 9.09
CA GLU A 336 3.34 30.70 9.86
C GLU A 336 4.33 31.76 9.35
N ASP A 337 3.84 32.96 9.09
CA ASP A 337 4.66 34.11 8.69
C ASP A 337 5.28 34.84 9.90
N GLU A 338 5.85 36.02 9.67
CA GLU A 338 6.49 36.82 10.75
C GLU A 338 5.46 37.45 11.71
N ASP A 339 4.23 37.63 11.25
CA ASP A 339 3.13 38.21 12.00
C ASP A 339 2.29 37.18 12.76
N GLY A 340 2.64 35.87 12.65
CA GLY A 340 1.93 34.77 13.28
C GLY A 340 0.71 34.27 12.49
N ASN A 341 0.53 34.72 11.25
CA ASN A 341 -0.57 34.27 10.38
C ASN A 341 -0.14 33.11 9.50
N MET A 342 -1.07 32.18 9.23
CA MET A 342 -0.80 31.10 8.28
C MET A 342 -0.77 31.63 6.86
N ARG A 343 0.32 31.35 6.17
CA ARG A 343 0.55 31.72 4.77
C ARG A 343 0.67 30.45 3.92
N ASP A 344 -0.18 30.33 2.93
CA ASP A 344 -0.14 29.22 1.99
C ASP A 344 1.09 29.26 1.10
N THR A 345 1.65 28.08 0.82
CA THR A 345 2.85 27.90 0.02
C THR A 345 2.58 27.03 -1.21
N ILE A 346 3.29 27.32 -2.30
CA ILE A 346 3.19 26.58 -3.55
C ILE A 346 4.57 26.39 -4.18
N LYS A 347 4.84 25.19 -4.68
CA LYS A 347 6.00 24.94 -5.53
C LYS A 347 5.57 25.08 -7.00
N LEU A 348 6.16 26.01 -7.71
CA LEU A 348 6.04 26.09 -9.18
C LEU A 348 7.10 25.22 -9.85
N SER A 349 6.76 24.67 -11.00
CA SER A 349 7.65 23.85 -11.82
C SER A 349 7.31 24.06 -13.29
N SER A 350 8.29 23.83 -14.18
CA SER A 350 8.05 23.73 -15.63
C SER A 350 7.13 22.56 -16.00
N ASN A 351 7.09 21.52 -15.16
CA ASN A 351 6.16 20.40 -15.29
C ASN A 351 4.89 20.69 -14.49
N ALA A 352 3.76 20.82 -15.16
CA ALA A 352 2.46 21.11 -14.54
C ALA A 352 2.10 20.11 -13.40
N GLU A 353 2.43 18.83 -13.57
CA GLU A 353 2.22 17.76 -12.59
C GLU A 353 2.99 17.97 -11.26
N LYS A 354 4.03 18.82 -11.26
CA LYS A 354 4.84 19.12 -10.07
C LYS A 354 4.38 20.36 -9.31
N VAL A 355 3.33 21.01 -9.76
CA VAL A 355 2.73 22.16 -9.08
C VAL A 355 1.84 21.66 -7.95
N SER A 356 2.22 21.95 -6.69
CA SER A 356 1.45 21.56 -5.51
C SER A 356 0.13 22.32 -5.39
N THR A 357 -0.82 21.82 -4.63
CA THR A 357 -2.04 22.53 -4.26
C THR A 357 -1.85 23.14 -2.86
N PRO A 358 -1.90 24.48 -2.72
CA PRO A 358 -1.61 25.17 -1.46
C PRO A 358 -2.74 25.07 -0.45
N GLY A 359 -2.41 25.38 0.82
CA GLY A 359 -3.35 25.45 1.93
C GLY A 359 -3.61 24.11 2.63
N LYS A 360 -4.08 24.18 3.87
CA LYS A 360 -4.51 23.03 4.65
C LYS A 360 -5.85 22.53 4.14
N LYS A 361 -5.90 21.24 3.70
CA LYS A 361 -7.05 20.68 2.99
C LYS A 361 -7.72 19.52 3.73
N GLN A 362 -8.96 19.23 3.36
CA GLN A 362 -9.67 17.98 3.62
C GLN A 362 -10.06 17.36 2.28
N VAL A 363 -10.05 16.04 2.22
CA VAL A 363 -10.57 15.26 1.10
C VAL A 363 -11.89 14.63 1.51
N TRP A 364 -12.91 14.80 0.70
CA TRP A 364 -14.23 14.25 0.94
C TRP A 364 -14.56 13.21 -0.13
N ARG A 365 -14.71 11.96 0.29
CA ARG A 365 -15.22 10.93 -0.62
C ARG A 365 -16.72 11.06 -0.76
N ILE A 366 -17.16 11.30 -1.99
CA ILE A 366 -18.55 11.51 -2.33
C ILE A 366 -19.15 10.20 -2.84
N THR A 367 -20.22 9.77 -2.22
CA THR A 367 -20.91 8.51 -2.56
C THR A 367 -22.36 8.81 -2.88
N SER A 368 -22.87 8.29 -4.00
CA SER A 368 -24.30 8.38 -4.36
C SER A 368 -25.15 7.63 -3.35
N LYS A 369 -26.13 8.29 -2.72
CA LYS A 369 -27.10 7.64 -1.81
C LYS A 369 -27.98 6.63 -2.54
N GLU A 370 -28.30 6.91 -3.80
CA GLU A 370 -29.16 6.04 -4.61
C GLU A 370 -28.46 4.74 -5.00
N LYS A 371 -27.16 4.82 -5.39
CA LYS A 371 -26.45 3.70 -5.99
C LYS A 371 -25.43 3.06 -5.05
N GLY A 372 -25.07 3.73 -3.93
CA GLY A 372 -24.03 3.27 -3.01
C GLY A 372 -22.64 3.24 -3.65
N LYS A 373 -22.42 3.95 -4.78
CA LYS A 373 -21.17 3.98 -5.53
C LYS A 373 -20.44 5.30 -5.34
N SER A 374 -19.10 5.24 -5.35
CA SER A 374 -18.24 6.42 -5.28
C SER A 374 -18.36 7.27 -6.54
N GLU A 375 -18.64 8.55 -6.37
CA GLU A 375 -18.77 9.51 -7.45
C GLU A 375 -17.47 10.30 -7.73
N GLY A 376 -16.62 10.44 -6.72
CA GLY A 376 -15.36 11.15 -6.81
C GLY A 376 -14.88 11.61 -5.45
N ASP A 377 -13.67 12.15 -5.38
CA ASP A 377 -13.12 12.80 -4.21
C ASP A 377 -13.07 14.32 -4.43
N TYR A 378 -13.62 15.05 -3.45
CA TYR A 378 -13.75 16.49 -3.48
C TYR A 378 -12.84 17.13 -2.44
N ILE A 379 -11.89 17.94 -2.88
CA ILE A 379 -10.87 18.56 -2.03
C ILE A 379 -11.29 19.99 -1.70
N THR A 380 -11.46 20.26 -0.40
CA THR A 380 -11.80 21.58 0.16
C THR A 380 -10.69 22.09 1.08
N PHE A 381 -10.79 23.34 1.54
CA PHE A 381 -10.08 23.72 2.76
C PHE A 381 -10.59 22.93 3.96
N ALA A 382 -9.70 22.77 4.97
CA ALA A 382 -9.94 21.87 6.09
C ALA A 382 -11.12 22.25 7.01
N ASP A 383 -11.52 23.51 6.98
CA ASP A 383 -12.62 24.08 7.75
C ASP A 383 -14.00 24.01 7.04
N THR A 384 -14.03 23.53 5.80
CA THR A 384 -15.25 23.38 5.02
C THR A 384 -15.96 22.06 5.37
N ASP A 385 -17.20 22.12 5.80
CA ASP A 385 -18.04 20.93 6.05
C ASP A 385 -18.95 20.65 4.86
N VAL A 386 -18.57 19.70 4.04
CA VAL A 386 -19.31 19.28 2.84
C VAL A 386 -20.60 18.53 3.16
N THR A 387 -20.73 17.97 4.38
CA THR A 387 -21.95 17.24 4.79
C THR A 387 -23.19 18.12 4.91
N GLN A 388 -23.00 19.44 4.96
CA GLN A 388 -24.07 20.44 5.07
C GLN A 388 -24.49 21.02 3.72
N MET A 389 -23.90 20.55 2.61
CA MET A 389 -24.19 21.07 1.26
C MET A 389 -25.31 20.27 0.60
N ASP A 390 -26.26 20.95 -0.02
CA ASP A 390 -27.34 20.32 -0.81
C ASP A 390 -26.85 19.72 -2.13
N ASN A 391 -25.84 20.34 -2.72
CA ASN A 391 -25.18 19.90 -3.96
C ASN A 391 -23.71 20.28 -3.97
N ILE A 392 -22.93 19.57 -4.77
CA ILE A 392 -21.50 19.80 -4.98
C ILE A 392 -21.25 19.97 -6.48
N TYR A 393 -20.59 21.06 -6.85
CA TYR A 393 -20.07 21.24 -8.19
C TYR A 393 -18.63 20.79 -8.24
N MET A 394 -18.38 19.66 -8.90
CA MET A 394 -17.06 19.08 -9.10
C MET A 394 -16.57 19.38 -10.51
N PHE A 395 -15.30 19.80 -10.63
CA PHE A 395 -14.67 20.01 -11.92
C PHE A 395 -13.19 19.62 -11.91
N HIS A 396 -12.73 19.09 -13.03
CA HIS A 396 -11.34 18.68 -13.18
C HIS A 396 -10.40 19.88 -13.06
N PRO A 397 -9.39 19.86 -12.16
CA PRO A 397 -8.56 21.02 -11.85
C PRO A 397 -7.81 21.64 -13.02
N THR A 398 -7.53 20.84 -14.07
CA THR A 398 -6.82 21.27 -15.28
C THR A 398 -7.77 21.47 -16.47
N TYR A 399 -8.71 20.54 -16.66
CA TYR A 399 -9.68 20.54 -17.76
C TYR A 399 -11.06 20.93 -17.23
N THR A 400 -11.23 22.19 -16.85
CA THR A 400 -12.39 22.70 -16.11
C THR A 400 -13.73 22.52 -16.84
N TYR A 401 -13.71 22.24 -18.13
CA TYR A 401 -14.91 21.87 -18.92
C TYR A 401 -15.42 20.45 -18.60
N ILE A 402 -14.60 19.60 -17.98
CA ILE A 402 -15.03 18.31 -17.45
C ILE A 402 -15.53 18.58 -16.05
N ASN A 403 -16.85 18.58 -15.88
CA ASN A 403 -17.48 18.89 -14.60
C ASN A 403 -18.80 18.14 -14.45
N LYS A 404 -19.26 18.05 -13.19
CA LYS A 404 -20.58 17.52 -12.83
C LYS A 404 -21.10 18.17 -11.55
N THR A 405 -22.42 18.26 -11.46
CA THR A 405 -23.11 18.58 -10.20
C THR A 405 -23.63 17.30 -9.58
N ILE A 406 -23.36 17.09 -8.30
CA ILE A 406 -23.82 15.92 -7.55
C ILE A 406 -24.81 16.39 -6.50
N GLU A 407 -25.98 15.76 -6.50
CA GLU A 407 -27.05 15.89 -5.52
C GLU A 407 -27.29 14.53 -4.86
N ASN A 408 -27.96 14.50 -3.72
CA ASN A 408 -28.35 13.27 -3.01
C ASN A 408 -27.15 12.33 -2.75
N PHE A 409 -26.15 12.84 -2.07
CA PHE A 409 -24.88 12.15 -1.76
C PHE A 409 -24.65 12.00 -0.26
N ASP A 410 -23.77 11.08 0.10
CA ASP A 410 -23.06 11.04 1.37
C ASP A 410 -21.63 11.53 1.16
N ALA A 411 -21.14 12.39 2.07
CA ALA A 411 -19.76 12.85 2.08
C ALA A 411 -19.03 12.30 3.32
N ARG A 412 -17.90 11.64 3.11
CA ARG A 412 -17.05 11.10 4.17
C ARG A 412 -15.69 11.77 4.13
N PRO A 413 -15.20 12.34 5.25
CA PRO A 413 -13.83 12.85 5.30
C PRO A 413 -12.84 11.68 5.16
N LEU A 414 -11.87 11.83 4.27
CA LEU A 414 -10.82 10.83 4.06
C LEU A 414 -9.73 10.97 5.14
N LEU A 415 -9.28 12.19 5.42
CA LEU A 415 -8.27 12.48 6.43
C LEU A 415 -8.89 12.52 7.82
N VAL A 416 -8.66 11.44 8.59
CA VAL A 416 -9.12 11.34 9.99
C VAL A 416 -7.97 11.64 10.96
N PRO A 417 -8.24 12.13 12.19
CA PRO A 417 -7.20 12.41 13.17
C PRO A 417 -6.53 11.10 13.63
N ILE A 418 -5.19 11.08 13.60
CA ILE A 418 -4.36 9.96 14.07
C ILE A 418 -3.60 10.36 15.32
N PHE A 419 -2.96 11.53 15.31
CA PHE A 419 -2.34 12.17 16.45
C PHE A 419 -2.86 13.59 16.62
N GLU A 420 -3.06 14.00 17.86
CA GLU A 420 -3.34 15.39 18.25
C GLU A 420 -2.29 15.86 19.24
N LYS A 421 -1.48 16.83 18.80
CA LYS A 421 -0.40 17.42 19.61
C LYS A 421 0.48 16.34 20.29
N GLY A 422 0.95 15.39 19.51
CA GLY A 422 1.84 14.32 19.95
C GLY A 422 1.14 13.11 20.59
N LYS A 423 -0.16 13.16 20.83
CA LYS A 423 -0.90 12.04 21.42
C LYS A 423 -1.65 11.27 20.35
N GLN A 424 -1.46 9.96 20.31
CA GLN A 424 -2.26 9.09 19.45
C GLN A 424 -3.72 9.12 19.92
N VAL A 425 -4.63 9.43 19.00
CA VAL A 425 -6.09 9.47 19.23
C VAL A 425 -6.83 8.41 18.40
N TYR A 426 -6.15 7.78 17.45
CA TYR A 426 -6.71 6.76 16.58
C TYR A 426 -6.40 5.36 17.12
N GLU A 427 -7.43 4.57 17.30
CA GLU A 427 -7.29 3.15 17.61
C GLU A 427 -7.07 2.37 16.31
N LEU A 428 -5.94 1.66 16.23
CA LEU A 428 -5.61 0.85 15.06
C LEU A 428 -6.52 -0.36 14.98
N PRO A 429 -7.28 -0.54 13.86
CA PRO A 429 -8.09 -1.73 13.68
C PRO A 429 -7.22 -2.98 13.50
N SER A 430 -7.79 -4.15 13.73
CA SER A 430 -7.14 -5.41 13.40
C SER A 430 -6.91 -5.53 11.89
N LEU A 431 -5.90 -6.30 11.49
CA LEU A 431 -5.57 -6.48 10.08
C LEU A 431 -6.72 -7.11 9.27
N ALA A 432 -7.53 -7.97 9.90
CA ALA A 432 -8.73 -8.55 9.28
C ALA A 432 -9.83 -7.50 9.03
N GLU A 433 -10.02 -6.57 9.96
CA GLU A 433 -10.95 -5.43 9.78
C GLU A 433 -10.48 -4.52 8.65
N ILE A 434 -9.16 -4.24 8.57
CA ILE A 434 -8.58 -3.44 7.48
C ILE A 434 -8.83 -4.11 6.12
N GLN A 435 -8.59 -5.42 6.00
CA GLN A 435 -8.86 -6.15 4.76
C GLN A 435 -10.34 -6.13 4.38
N SER A 436 -11.23 -6.35 5.35
CA SER A 436 -12.68 -6.28 5.15
C SER A 436 -13.10 -4.89 4.67
N TYR A 437 -12.57 -3.85 5.30
CA TYR A 437 -12.81 -2.48 4.90
C TYR A 437 -12.31 -2.18 3.48
N ALA A 438 -11.10 -2.62 3.13
CA ALA A 438 -10.56 -2.46 1.78
C ALA A 438 -11.43 -3.15 0.71
N ASN A 439 -12.01 -4.31 1.02
CA ASN A 439 -12.96 -4.98 0.14
C ASN A 439 -14.24 -4.14 -0.05
N GLN A 440 -14.80 -3.62 1.04
CA GLN A 440 -16.00 -2.77 0.99
C GLN A 440 -15.78 -1.49 0.18
N GLU A 441 -14.64 -0.82 0.35
CA GLU A 441 -14.30 0.38 -0.43
C GLU A 441 -14.10 0.03 -1.91
N PHE A 442 -13.48 -1.11 -2.22
CA PHE A 442 -13.34 -1.58 -3.61
C PHE A 442 -14.70 -1.89 -4.26
N ASP A 443 -15.65 -2.46 -3.51
CA ASP A 443 -16.99 -2.77 -4.01
C ASP A 443 -17.80 -1.52 -4.35
N LYS A 444 -17.53 -0.39 -3.68
CA LYS A 444 -18.15 0.90 -3.96
C LYS A 444 -17.68 1.53 -5.27
N LEU A 445 -16.55 1.10 -5.85
CA LEU A 445 -16.13 1.60 -7.15
C LEU A 445 -17.06 1.11 -8.26
N TRP A 446 -17.21 1.95 -9.28
CA TRP A 446 -17.78 1.53 -10.56
C TRP A 446 -16.82 0.60 -11.30
N ASP A 447 -17.34 -0.30 -12.12
CA ASP A 447 -16.55 -1.34 -12.78
C ASP A 447 -15.50 -0.77 -13.75
N GLU A 448 -15.78 0.39 -14.35
CA GLU A 448 -14.84 1.08 -15.24
C GLU A 448 -13.55 1.52 -14.54
N TYR A 449 -13.56 1.78 -13.22
CA TYR A 449 -12.35 2.11 -12.44
C TYR A 449 -11.58 0.86 -11.98
N LYS A 450 -12.24 -0.31 -11.95
CA LYS A 450 -11.64 -1.58 -11.50
C LYS A 450 -10.82 -2.30 -12.56
N ARG A 451 -10.93 -1.89 -13.82
CA ARG A 451 -10.26 -2.55 -14.95
C ARG A 451 -8.75 -2.59 -14.74
N VAL A 452 -8.16 -3.74 -15.01
CA VAL A 452 -6.69 -3.91 -14.99
C VAL A 452 -6.05 -3.24 -16.19
N LEU A 453 -6.74 -3.25 -17.33
CA LEU A 453 -6.28 -2.63 -18.57
C LEU A 453 -7.16 -1.43 -18.90
N ASN A 454 -6.52 -0.28 -19.09
CA ASN A 454 -7.14 0.97 -19.47
C ASN A 454 -8.37 1.34 -18.62
N PRO A 455 -8.22 1.44 -17.27
CA PRO A 455 -9.31 1.89 -16.41
C PRO A 455 -9.68 3.34 -16.71
N GLN A 456 -10.93 3.70 -16.38
CA GLN A 456 -11.34 5.10 -16.37
C GLN A 456 -10.60 5.85 -15.24
N LEU A 457 -10.31 7.13 -15.46
CA LEU A 457 -9.74 7.98 -14.42
C LEU A 457 -10.84 8.35 -13.40
N TYR A 458 -10.53 8.11 -12.11
CA TYR A 458 -11.40 8.49 -11.02
C TYR A 458 -11.33 10.02 -10.79
N PRO A 459 -12.47 10.71 -10.61
CA PRO A 459 -12.50 12.15 -10.39
C PRO A 459 -11.89 12.52 -9.03
N VAL A 460 -10.87 13.37 -9.05
CA VAL A 460 -10.27 14.04 -7.89
C VAL A 460 -10.29 15.52 -8.17
N ASP A 461 -11.27 16.21 -7.62
CA ASP A 461 -11.64 17.56 -8.01
C ASP A 461 -11.47 18.54 -6.85
N LEU A 462 -11.18 19.80 -7.19
CA LEU A 462 -11.00 20.87 -6.21
C LEU A 462 -12.28 21.67 -6.02
N ALA A 463 -12.54 22.11 -4.81
CA ALA A 463 -13.48 23.18 -4.53
C ALA A 463 -13.02 24.48 -5.21
N GLN A 464 -13.96 25.32 -5.58
CA GLN A 464 -13.68 26.54 -6.34
C GLN A 464 -12.68 27.47 -5.59
N ASP A 465 -12.85 27.63 -4.30
CA ASP A 465 -11.98 28.45 -3.44
C ASP A 465 -10.54 27.90 -3.36
N VAL A 466 -10.36 26.59 -3.29
CA VAL A 466 -9.05 25.92 -3.33
C VAL A 466 -8.39 26.13 -4.71
N TRP A 467 -9.16 25.97 -5.77
CA TRP A 467 -8.67 26.22 -7.13
C TRP A 467 -8.28 27.68 -7.35
N ASP A 468 -9.13 28.62 -6.91
CA ASP A 468 -8.88 30.06 -6.99
C ASP A 468 -7.62 30.45 -6.22
N ASN A 469 -7.44 29.96 -4.99
CA ASN A 469 -6.23 30.17 -4.20
C ASN A 469 -4.97 29.68 -4.93
N LYS A 470 -5.02 28.48 -5.50
CA LYS A 470 -3.93 27.92 -6.30
C LYS A 470 -3.58 28.83 -7.49
N MET A 471 -4.57 29.25 -8.24
CA MET A 471 -4.38 30.11 -9.43
C MET A 471 -3.87 31.50 -9.06
N ASN A 472 -4.38 32.08 -7.98
CA ASN A 472 -3.93 33.39 -7.47
C ASN A 472 -2.46 33.34 -7.04
N LEU A 473 -2.03 32.30 -6.34
CA LEU A 473 -0.62 32.12 -5.95
C LEU A 473 0.29 31.94 -7.17
N ILE A 474 -0.10 31.14 -8.14
CA ILE A 474 0.63 30.97 -9.40
C ILE A 474 0.81 32.33 -10.10
N ASN A 475 -0.26 33.08 -10.24
CA ASN A 475 -0.25 34.38 -10.93
C ASN A 475 0.61 35.41 -10.17
N ARG A 476 0.52 35.45 -8.84
CA ARG A 476 1.34 36.34 -7.99
C ARG A 476 2.83 36.08 -8.18
N ILE A 477 3.25 34.81 -8.09
CA ILE A 477 4.68 34.43 -8.21
C ILE A 477 5.18 34.72 -9.64
N ARG A 478 4.40 34.43 -10.67
CA ARG A 478 4.77 34.74 -12.06
C ARG A 478 4.97 36.24 -12.30
N LYS A 479 4.12 37.08 -11.75
CA LYS A 479 4.29 38.54 -11.83
C LYS A 479 5.57 38.98 -11.13
N GLN A 480 5.87 38.46 -9.94
CA GLN A 480 7.10 38.80 -9.20
C GLN A 480 8.38 38.40 -9.95
N THR A 481 8.37 37.26 -10.64
CA THR A 481 9.52 36.80 -11.45
C THR A 481 9.71 37.64 -12.72
N GLN A 482 8.66 38.08 -13.37
CA GLN A 482 8.73 38.93 -14.53
C GLN A 482 9.26 40.35 -14.20
N THR A 483 8.90 40.89 -13.04
CA THR A 483 9.37 42.20 -12.57
C THR A 483 10.84 42.21 -12.14
N LYS A 484 11.39 41.05 -11.75
CA LYS A 484 12.82 40.88 -11.38
C LYS A 484 13.73 40.55 -12.56
N SER A 485 13.18 40.36 -13.77
CA SER A 485 13.92 40.05 -15.01
C SER A 485 14.23 41.30 -15.83
N ILE A 486 13.98 42.49 -15.30
CA ILE A 486 14.33 43.82 -15.84
C ILE A 486 15.35 44.44 -14.83
#